data_3850cbe7dc5fd87569b555bb62793b40
#
_entry.id   3850cbe7dc5fd87569b555bb62793b40
#
_cell.length_a   1.000
_cell.length_b   1.000
_cell.length_c   1.000
_cell.angle_alpha   90.00
_cell.angle_beta   90.00
_cell.angle_gamma   90.00
#
_symmetry.space_group_name_H-M   'P 1'
#
loop_
_entity.id
_entity.type
_entity.pdbx_description
1 polymer ?
#
loop_
_entity_poly.entity_id
_entity_poly.type
_entity_poly.pdbx_seq_one_letter_code
_entity_poly.pdbx_strand_id
1 'polypeptide(L)'
;MPLRLCVCVVAALWLLVSPLQARPLSIVAIGASNTSGFGVGEQNAYPAVLERLLRQKGIDAHVTNAGVLGDVTAGMRNRLDAAVPKGTDIVILQPGGNDLRFFGTKEARTANIAAMTQHLHARGIRVIVYDPNPVPRDFYQWDGIHFNAAAHAKIAATLAVQITATIKPSAIAPDSDAPNAAPANMAPATTDSPNTPPARTTPSPSKP
;
A
#
# COMPACT_ATOMS: atom_id res chain seq x y z
N MET A 1 -35.67 40.28 32.75
CA MET A 1 -35.19 40.41 31.33
C MET A 1 -33.78 39.87 31.06
N PRO A 2 -33.15 38.93 31.78
CA PRO A 2 -31.81 38.44 31.37
C PRO A 2 -31.84 37.14 30.58
N LEU A 3 -32.98 36.42 30.48
CA LEU A 3 -33.01 35.07 29.87
C LEU A 3 -32.94 35.06 28.32
N ARG A 4 -33.36 36.16 27.67
CA ARG A 4 -33.33 36.25 26.17
C ARG A 4 -31.96 36.49 25.58
N LEU A 5 -31.02 37.03 26.35
CA LEU A 5 -29.66 37.35 25.86
C LEU A 5 -28.75 36.11 25.83
N CYS A 6 -28.93 35.17 26.76
CA CYS A 6 -28.15 33.92 26.81
C CYS A 6 -28.45 32.96 25.66
N VAL A 7 -29.69 32.90 25.16
CA VAL A 7 -30.07 32.00 24.07
C VAL A 7 -29.44 32.41 22.76
N CYS A 8 -29.31 33.73 22.50
CA CYS A 8 -28.69 34.23 21.27
C CYS A 8 -27.16 33.98 21.22
N VAL A 9 -26.46 34.00 22.36
CA VAL A 9 -25.01 33.77 22.40
C VAL A 9 -24.66 32.30 22.16
N VAL A 10 -25.47 31.37 22.67
CA VAL A 10 -25.28 29.94 22.47
C VAL A 10 -25.58 29.56 21.01
N ALA A 11 -26.61 30.13 20.40
CA ALA A 11 -26.92 29.89 18.98
C ALA A 11 -25.84 30.45 18.02
N ALA A 12 -25.20 31.57 18.37
CA ALA A 12 -24.12 32.15 17.56
C ALA A 12 -22.82 31.35 17.64
N LEU A 13 -22.55 30.61 18.73
CA LEU A 13 -21.36 29.78 18.86
C LEU A 13 -21.42 28.49 18.00
N TRP A 14 -22.62 27.99 17.70
CA TRP A 14 -22.80 26.81 16.85
C TRP A 14 -22.55 27.07 15.35
N LEU A 15 -22.56 28.32 14.92
CA LEU A 15 -22.33 28.69 13.52
C LEU A 15 -20.83 28.83 13.14
N LEU A 16 -19.92 28.76 14.12
CA LEU A 16 -18.49 28.92 13.87
C LEU A 16 -17.70 27.61 13.77
N VAL A 17 -18.35 26.47 14.02
CA VAL A 17 -17.74 25.16 13.78
C VAL A 17 -18.01 24.75 12.33
N SER A 18 -17.34 25.42 11.38
CA SER A 18 -17.23 24.87 10.02
C SER A 18 -16.53 23.52 10.15
N PRO A 19 -17.11 22.41 9.68
CA PRO A 19 -16.38 21.14 9.64
C PRO A 19 -15.13 21.38 8.79
N LEU A 20 -13.97 21.19 9.39
CA LEU A 20 -12.71 21.19 8.65
C LEU A 20 -12.81 20.04 7.64
N GLN A 21 -13.21 20.38 6.42
CA GLN A 21 -13.36 19.40 5.35
C GLN A 21 -11.97 18.85 5.06
N ALA A 22 -11.73 17.62 5.48
CA ALA A 22 -10.47 16.94 5.15
C ALA A 22 -10.33 16.90 3.62
N ARG A 23 -9.15 17.26 3.11
CA ARG A 23 -8.91 17.15 1.67
C ARG A 23 -9.05 15.72 1.18
N PRO A 24 -9.45 15.50 -0.05
CA PRO A 24 -9.49 14.17 -0.64
C PRO A 24 -8.14 13.45 -0.52
N LEU A 25 -8.17 12.14 -0.29
CA LEU A 25 -7.00 11.29 -0.34
C LEU A 25 -6.43 11.29 -1.77
N SER A 26 -5.21 11.81 -1.93
CA SER A 26 -4.56 11.92 -3.23
C SER A 26 -3.72 10.67 -3.52
N ILE A 27 -4.08 9.94 -4.57
CA ILE A 27 -3.41 8.70 -4.99
C ILE A 27 -2.92 8.87 -6.42
N VAL A 28 -1.68 8.45 -6.69
CA VAL A 28 -1.15 8.37 -8.06
C VAL A 28 -0.85 6.91 -8.39
N ALA A 29 -1.39 6.43 -9.50
CA ALA A 29 -1.08 5.12 -10.05
C ALA A 29 -0.06 5.28 -11.19
N ILE A 30 1.19 4.94 -10.94
CA ILE A 30 2.28 4.98 -11.94
C ILE A 30 2.57 3.59 -12.46
N GLY A 31 2.69 3.46 -13.78
CA GLY A 31 2.92 2.16 -14.43
C GLY A 31 2.95 2.26 -15.95
N ALA A 32 2.81 1.13 -16.61
CA ALA A 32 2.81 1.02 -18.06
C ALA A 32 1.39 0.89 -18.66
N SER A 33 1.23 0.14 -19.74
CA SER A 33 -0.02 -0.07 -20.49
C SER A 33 -1.16 -0.63 -19.64
N ASN A 34 -0.88 -1.53 -18.71
CA ASN A 34 -1.90 -2.07 -17.80
C ASN A 34 -2.37 -1.02 -16.78
N THR A 35 -1.56 -0.03 -16.43
CA THR A 35 -2.01 1.09 -15.62
C THR A 35 -2.84 2.07 -16.44
N SER A 36 -2.42 2.37 -17.68
CA SER A 36 -3.15 3.28 -18.57
C SER A 36 -4.53 2.76 -18.97
N GLY A 37 -4.78 1.45 -18.88
CA GLY A 37 -6.04 0.84 -19.31
C GLY A 37 -6.08 0.52 -20.80
N PHE A 38 -4.93 0.14 -21.38
CA PHE A 38 -4.85 -0.24 -22.79
C PHE A 38 -5.87 -1.35 -23.13
N GLY A 39 -6.68 -1.10 -24.16
CA GLY A 39 -7.68 -2.03 -24.66
C GLY A 39 -8.99 -2.10 -23.87
N VAL A 40 -9.07 -1.54 -22.65
CA VAL A 40 -10.31 -1.51 -21.84
C VAL A 40 -10.89 -0.11 -21.69
N GLY A 41 -10.14 0.92 -22.06
CA GLY A 41 -10.53 2.32 -21.88
C GLY A 41 -10.27 2.84 -20.45
N GLU A 42 -10.06 4.14 -20.33
CA GLU A 42 -9.64 4.80 -19.09
C GLU A 42 -10.62 4.55 -17.93
N GLN A 43 -11.91 4.62 -18.19
CA GLN A 43 -12.98 4.42 -17.18
C GLN A 43 -13.01 3.00 -16.61
N ASN A 44 -12.47 2.00 -17.32
CA ASN A 44 -12.40 0.61 -16.90
C ASN A 44 -10.98 0.23 -16.41
N ALA A 45 -10.01 1.13 -16.53
CA ALA A 45 -8.68 0.96 -15.97
C ALA A 45 -8.75 0.91 -14.44
N TYR A 46 -7.88 0.12 -13.81
CA TYR A 46 -7.93 -0.09 -12.37
C TYR A 46 -7.85 1.20 -11.54
N PRO A 47 -7.15 2.28 -11.95
CA PRO A 47 -7.14 3.52 -11.17
C PRO A 47 -8.54 4.15 -11.06
N ALA A 48 -9.27 4.23 -12.17
CA ALA A 48 -10.63 4.78 -12.17
C ALA A 48 -11.62 3.88 -11.42
N VAL A 49 -11.47 2.56 -11.55
CA VAL A 49 -12.28 1.59 -10.79
C VAL A 49 -11.99 1.70 -9.29
N LEU A 50 -10.71 1.84 -8.91
CA LEU A 50 -10.28 2.01 -7.52
C LEU A 50 -10.89 3.28 -6.90
N GLU A 51 -10.85 4.41 -7.60
CA GLU A 51 -11.45 5.65 -7.12
C GLU A 51 -12.94 5.46 -6.81
N ARG A 52 -13.69 4.83 -7.71
CA ARG A 52 -15.11 4.53 -7.49
C ARG A 52 -15.33 3.63 -6.27
N LEU A 53 -14.50 2.59 -6.10
CA LEU A 53 -14.61 1.65 -4.98
C LEU A 53 -14.29 2.32 -3.64
N LEU A 54 -13.30 3.22 -3.60
CA LEU A 54 -12.97 3.98 -2.39
C LEU A 54 -14.11 4.93 -2.02
N ARG A 55 -14.66 5.65 -2.98
CA ARG A 55 -15.82 6.54 -2.77
C ARG A 55 -17.07 5.78 -2.31
N GLN A 56 -17.35 4.60 -2.86
CA GLN A 56 -18.43 3.73 -2.39
C GLN A 56 -18.26 3.28 -0.93
N LYS A 57 -17.02 3.23 -0.43
CA LYS A 57 -16.68 2.96 0.98
C LYS A 57 -16.68 4.22 1.86
N GLY A 58 -17.11 5.35 1.35
CA GLY A 58 -17.13 6.63 2.08
C GLY A 58 -15.77 7.30 2.20
N ILE A 59 -14.77 6.86 1.42
CA ILE A 59 -13.44 7.47 1.40
C ILE A 59 -13.41 8.47 0.24
N ASP A 60 -13.35 9.76 0.55
CA ASP A 60 -13.15 10.79 -0.46
C ASP A 60 -11.71 10.67 -0.99
N ALA A 61 -11.58 10.11 -2.19
CA ALA A 61 -10.30 9.83 -2.83
C ALA A 61 -10.30 10.30 -4.28
N HIS A 62 -9.13 10.75 -4.73
CA HIS A 62 -8.84 11.03 -6.13
C HIS A 62 -7.65 10.18 -6.58
N VAL A 63 -7.81 9.42 -7.67
CA VAL A 63 -6.79 8.52 -8.20
C VAL A 63 -6.35 8.97 -9.58
N THR A 64 -5.19 9.61 -9.65
CA THR A 64 -4.59 10.01 -10.92
C THR A 64 -3.98 8.80 -11.63
N ASN A 65 -4.37 8.59 -12.88
CA ASN A 65 -3.78 7.57 -13.75
C ASN A 65 -2.53 8.15 -14.45
N ALA A 66 -1.35 7.71 -14.01
CA ALA A 66 -0.05 8.04 -14.60
C ALA A 66 0.57 6.83 -15.34
N GLY A 67 -0.26 6.00 -15.98
CA GLY A 67 0.18 4.92 -16.85
C GLY A 67 0.63 5.43 -18.22
N VAL A 68 1.76 4.91 -18.73
CA VAL A 68 2.29 5.23 -20.06
C VAL A 68 2.50 3.94 -20.85
N LEU A 69 1.90 3.87 -22.05
CA LEU A 69 2.02 2.69 -22.91
C LEU A 69 3.50 2.39 -23.23
N GLY A 70 3.90 1.14 -23.06
CA GLY A 70 5.26 0.68 -23.36
C GLY A 70 6.32 1.08 -22.34
N ASP A 71 5.95 1.78 -21.26
CA ASP A 71 6.94 2.26 -20.28
C ASP A 71 7.67 1.11 -19.58
N VAL A 72 8.89 1.40 -19.18
CA VAL A 72 9.77 0.53 -18.39
C VAL A 72 10.10 1.21 -17.06
N THR A 73 10.65 0.48 -16.09
CA THR A 73 10.94 1.06 -14.77
C THR A 73 11.93 2.23 -14.81
N ALA A 74 12.85 2.26 -15.78
CA ALA A 74 13.74 3.41 -15.99
C ALA A 74 12.96 4.65 -16.47
N GLY A 75 12.00 4.50 -17.37
CA GLY A 75 11.11 5.56 -17.82
C GLY A 75 10.23 6.09 -16.67
N MET A 76 9.61 5.20 -15.91
CA MET A 76 8.84 5.56 -14.71
C MET A 76 9.68 6.37 -13.71
N ARG A 77 10.92 5.95 -13.46
CA ARG A 77 11.87 6.64 -12.58
C ARG A 77 12.21 8.04 -13.10
N ASN A 78 12.47 8.19 -14.40
CA ASN A 78 12.82 9.48 -15.01
C ASN A 78 11.69 10.51 -14.94
N ARG A 79 10.42 10.07 -14.98
CA ARG A 79 9.25 10.94 -14.89
C ARG A 79 8.58 10.97 -13.51
N LEU A 80 9.19 10.36 -12.49
CA LEU A 80 8.56 10.14 -11.18
C LEU A 80 8.10 11.43 -10.54
N ASP A 81 8.95 12.47 -10.49
CA ASP A 81 8.62 13.74 -9.84
C ASP A 81 7.56 14.54 -10.61
N ALA A 82 7.56 14.45 -11.94
CA ALA A 82 6.52 15.07 -12.77
C ALA A 82 5.17 14.35 -12.61
N ALA A 83 5.19 13.02 -12.48
CA ALA A 83 3.99 12.20 -12.34
C ALA A 83 3.39 12.25 -10.93
N VAL A 84 4.20 12.55 -9.90
CA VAL A 84 3.80 12.51 -8.50
C VAL A 84 3.95 13.91 -7.87
N PRO A 85 2.91 14.75 -7.96
CA PRO A 85 2.96 16.13 -7.45
C PRO A 85 3.06 16.16 -5.91
N LYS A 86 3.39 17.35 -5.37
CA LYS A 86 3.32 17.60 -3.92
C LYS A 86 1.89 17.41 -3.42
N GLY A 87 1.74 16.86 -2.22
CA GLY A 87 0.43 16.56 -1.65
C GLY A 87 -0.14 15.20 -2.03
N THR A 88 0.60 14.37 -2.80
CA THR A 88 0.25 12.96 -2.99
C THR A 88 0.44 12.20 -1.68
N ASP A 89 -0.57 11.41 -1.29
CA ASP A 89 -0.55 10.59 -0.07
C ASP A 89 -0.04 9.17 -0.33
N ILE A 90 -0.48 8.59 -1.45
CA ILE A 90 -0.18 7.20 -1.81
C ILE A 90 0.25 7.14 -3.28
N VAL A 91 1.30 6.38 -3.55
CA VAL A 91 1.67 5.96 -4.91
C VAL A 91 1.48 4.47 -5.04
N ILE A 92 0.70 4.06 -6.04
CA ILE A 92 0.63 2.68 -6.51
C ILE A 92 1.63 2.56 -7.64
N LEU A 93 2.72 1.81 -7.41
CA LEU A 93 3.75 1.55 -8.40
C LEU A 93 3.51 0.18 -9.02
N GLN A 94 3.08 0.15 -10.29
CA GLN A 94 2.92 -1.07 -11.08
C GLN A 94 4.03 -1.17 -12.13
N PRO A 95 5.14 -1.84 -11.83
CA PRO A 95 6.33 -1.83 -12.70
C PRO A 95 6.13 -2.57 -14.03
N GLY A 96 5.15 -3.49 -14.10
CA GLY A 96 4.91 -4.25 -15.32
C GLY A 96 6.02 -5.22 -15.71
N GLY A 97 5.93 -5.77 -16.92
CA GLY A 97 6.86 -6.77 -17.47
C GLY A 97 7.75 -6.28 -18.62
N ASN A 98 7.65 -5.01 -19.01
CA ASN A 98 8.32 -4.50 -20.22
C ASN A 98 9.85 -4.51 -20.09
N ASP A 99 10.40 -4.27 -18.90
CA ASP A 99 11.84 -4.38 -18.65
C ASP A 99 12.37 -5.76 -19.07
N LEU A 100 11.67 -6.82 -18.68
CA LEU A 100 12.09 -8.20 -18.93
C LEU A 100 11.80 -8.65 -20.35
N ARG A 101 10.86 -7.99 -21.03
CA ARG A 101 10.40 -8.38 -22.37
C ARG A 101 11.19 -7.70 -23.47
N PHE A 102 11.64 -6.46 -23.27
CA PHE A 102 12.16 -5.66 -24.36
C PHE A 102 13.58 -5.14 -24.17
N PHE A 103 13.97 -4.58 -23.02
CA PHE A 103 15.20 -3.77 -22.98
C PHE A 103 15.90 -3.72 -21.61
N GLY A 104 15.53 -4.53 -20.66
CA GLY A 104 16.07 -4.45 -19.30
C GLY A 104 16.50 -5.79 -18.74
N THR A 105 17.12 -5.71 -17.57
CA THR A 105 17.43 -6.88 -16.76
C THR A 105 16.59 -6.89 -15.51
N LYS A 106 16.46 -8.06 -14.86
CA LYS A 106 15.78 -8.21 -13.59
C LYS A 106 16.42 -7.34 -12.51
N GLU A 107 17.74 -7.24 -12.53
CA GLU A 107 18.54 -6.45 -11.59
C GLU A 107 18.25 -4.95 -11.73
N ALA A 108 18.29 -4.43 -12.98
CA ALA A 108 17.97 -3.03 -13.26
C ALA A 108 16.52 -2.68 -12.87
N ARG A 109 15.57 -3.57 -13.20
CA ARG A 109 14.17 -3.41 -12.79
C ARG A 109 14.04 -3.33 -11.27
N THR A 110 14.67 -4.24 -10.54
CA THR A 110 14.65 -4.28 -9.07
C THR A 110 15.28 -3.02 -8.47
N ALA A 111 16.43 -2.59 -9.01
CA ALA A 111 17.10 -1.37 -8.55
C ALA A 111 16.26 -0.11 -8.81
N ASN A 112 15.59 0.00 -9.96
CA ASN A 112 14.71 1.12 -10.27
C ASN A 112 13.50 1.16 -9.34
N ILE A 113 12.85 0.02 -9.06
CA ILE A 113 11.73 -0.07 -8.11
C ILE A 113 12.17 0.39 -6.72
N ALA A 114 13.32 -0.11 -6.23
CA ALA A 114 13.86 0.26 -4.94
C ALA A 114 14.17 1.75 -4.86
N ALA A 115 14.80 2.33 -5.88
CA ALA A 115 15.14 3.75 -5.93
C ALA A 115 13.88 4.64 -5.94
N MET A 116 12.85 4.30 -6.73
CA MET A 116 11.57 5.02 -6.74
C MET A 116 10.88 4.94 -5.37
N THR A 117 10.84 3.76 -4.77
CA THR A 117 10.23 3.55 -3.45
C THR A 117 10.95 4.38 -2.38
N GLN A 118 12.28 4.35 -2.36
CA GLN A 118 13.08 5.13 -1.42
C GLN A 118 12.85 6.64 -1.59
N HIS A 119 12.86 7.12 -2.84
CA HIS A 119 12.63 8.53 -3.16
C HIS A 119 11.24 9.00 -2.70
N LEU A 120 10.21 8.22 -2.93
CA LEU A 120 8.84 8.54 -2.51
C LEU A 120 8.69 8.50 -0.98
N HIS A 121 9.29 7.52 -0.30
CA HIS A 121 9.31 7.46 1.16
C HIS A 121 10.01 8.67 1.78
N ALA A 122 11.12 9.14 1.19
CA ALA A 122 11.80 10.36 1.63
C ALA A 122 10.93 11.62 1.51
N ARG A 123 9.92 11.59 0.63
CA ARG A 123 8.89 12.63 0.47
C ARG A 123 7.70 12.44 1.40
N GLY A 124 7.70 11.43 2.29
CA GLY A 124 6.59 11.09 3.18
C GLY A 124 5.42 10.40 2.49
N ILE A 125 5.60 9.91 1.26
CA ILE A 125 4.55 9.28 0.46
C ILE A 125 4.54 7.77 0.74
N ARG A 126 3.36 7.21 0.99
CA ARG A 126 3.19 5.75 1.10
C ARG A 126 3.26 5.10 -0.29
N VAL A 127 4.02 4.02 -0.40
CA VAL A 127 4.17 3.29 -1.67
C VAL A 127 3.56 1.90 -1.57
N ILE A 128 2.73 1.56 -2.53
CA ILE A 128 2.21 0.21 -2.75
C ILE A 128 2.82 -0.28 -4.06
N VAL A 129 3.82 -1.16 -3.97
CA VAL A 129 4.34 -1.85 -5.15
C VAL A 129 3.38 -2.98 -5.48
N TYR A 130 2.72 -2.88 -6.62
CA TYR A 130 1.74 -3.86 -7.08
C TYR A 130 2.23 -4.58 -8.33
N ASP A 131 2.65 -5.83 -8.15
CA ASP A 131 3.10 -6.70 -9.24
C ASP A 131 2.23 -7.97 -9.23
N PRO A 132 1.13 -8.01 -10.01
CA PRO A 132 0.14 -9.07 -9.97
C PRO A 132 0.58 -10.34 -10.73
N ASN A 133 1.74 -10.90 -10.44
CA ASN A 133 2.20 -12.12 -11.07
C ASN A 133 2.23 -13.32 -10.10
N PRO A 134 1.75 -14.51 -10.49
CA PRO A 134 1.10 -14.84 -11.79
C PRO A 134 -0.37 -14.44 -11.83
N VAL A 135 -0.84 -14.01 -12.99
CA VAL A 135 -2.26 -13.74 -13.26
C VAL A 135 -2.83 -14.89 -14.08
N PRO A 136 -4.01 -15.47 -13.73
CA PRO A 136 -4.66 -16.49 -14.54
C PRO A 136 -4.93 -16.02 -15.97
N ARG A 137 -4.88 -16.95 -16.94
CA ARG A 137 -5.03 -16.61 -18.37
C ARG A 137 -6.33 -15.88 -18.70
N ASP A 138 -7.40 -16.19 -18.03
CA ASP A 138 -8.74 -15.59 -18.22
C ASP A 138 -8.78 -14.09 -17.90
N PHE A 139 -7.75 -13.56 -17.26
CA PHE A 139 -7.62 -12.14 -16.93
C PHE A 139 -6.83 -11.35 -17.97
N TYR A 140 -6.32 -12.00 -19.02
CA TYR A 140 -5.66 -11.31 -20.12
C TYR A 140 -6.62 -11.05 -21.29
N GLN A 141 -6.29 -10.06 -22.09
CA GLN A 141 -6.88 -9.86 -23.41
C GLN A 141 -6.38 -10.95 -24.38
N TRP A 142 -6.89 -10.95 -25.59
CA TRP A 142 -6.50 -11.91 -26.65
C TRP A 142 -4.98 -11.94 -26.92
N ASP A 143 -4.26 -10.86 -26.61
CA ASP A 143 -2.82 -10.75 -26.84
C ASP A 143 -1.96 -11.45 -25.77
N GLY A 144 -2.56 -11.91 -24.68
CA GLY A 144 -1.89 -12.58 -23.57
C GLY A 144 -0.94 -11.69 -22.76
N ILE A 145 -1.02 -10.36 -22.93
CA ILE A 145 -0.12 -9.36 -22.34
C ILE A 145 -0.91 -8.38 -21.47
N HIS A 146 -1.96 -7.83 -22.05
CA HIS A 146 -2.74 -6.78 -21.43
C HIS A 146 -3.91 -7.36 -20.63
N PHE A 147 -4.21 -6.74 -19.51
CA PHE A 147 -5.31 -7.14 -18.65
C PHE A 147 -6.65 -6.76 -19.25
N ASN A 148 -7.63 -7.64 -19.12
CA ASN A 148 -9.01 -7.36 -19.49
C ASN A 148 -9.74 -6.63 -18.34
N ALA A 149 -10.99 -6.20 -18.58
CA ALA A 149 -11.77 -5.44 -17.60
C ALA A 149 -11.97 -6.19 -16.26
N ALA A 150 -12.11 -7.53 -16.29
CA ALA A 150 -12.23 -8.33 -15.07
C ALA A 150 -10.96 -8.30 -14.22
N ALA A 151 -9.79 -8.34 -14.85
CA ALA A 151 -8.51 -8.17 -14.15
C ALA A 151 -8.39 -6.79 -13.51
N HIS A 152 -8.73 -5.73 -14.25
CA HIS A 152 -8.72 -4.36 -13.72
C HIS A 152 -9.65 -4.21 -12.52
N ALA A 153 -10.85 -4.77 -12.56
CA ALA A 153 -11.79 -4.76 -11.44
C ALA A 153 -11.22 -5.50 -10.21
N LYS A 154 -10.58 -6.67 -10.42
CA LYS A 154 -9.97 -7.44 -9.34
C LYS A 154 -8.77 -6.72 -8.71
N ILE A 155 -7.91 -6.10 -9.51
CA ILE A 155 -6.78 -5.29 -9.05
C ILE A 155 -7.31 -4.14 -8.18
N ALA A 156 -8.30 -3.40 -8.68
CA ALA A 156 -8.90 -2.29 -7.95
C ALA A 156 -9.52 -2.72 -6.62
N ALA A 157 -10.21 -3.86 -6.59
CA ALA A 157 -10.80 -4.41 -5.35
C ALA A 157 -9.72 -4.77 -4.33
N THR A 158 -8.63 -5.42 -4.76
CA THR A 158 -7.49 -5.77 -3.89
C THR A 158 -6.85 -4.50 -3.30
N LEU A 159 -6.56 -3.51 -4.15
CA LEU A 159 -5.97 -2.24 -3.72
C LEU A 159 -6.90 -1.45 -2.80
N ALA A 160 -8.22 -1.47 -3.04
CA ALA A 160 -9.19 -0.81 -2.18
C ALA A 160 -9.17 -1.41 -0.76
N VAL A 161 -9.07 -2.73 -0.62
CA VAL A 161 -8.93 -3.39 0.68
C VAL A 161 -7.64 -2.96 1.38
N GLN A 162 -6.49 -3.01 0.70
CA GLN A 162 -5.20 -2.60 1.26
C GLN A 162 -5.22 -1.15 1.71
N ILE A 163 -5.71 -0.23 0.88
CA ILE A 163 -5.77 1.20 1.20
C ILE A 163 -6.71 1.43 2.39
N THR A 164 -7.90 0.83 2.38
CA THR A 164 -8.86 0.98 3.49
C THR A 164 -8.27 0.51 4.82
N ALA A 165 -7.54 -0.60 4.83
CA ALA A 165 -6.89 -1.11 6.03
C ALA A 165 -5.80 -0.17 6.58
N THR A 166 -5.13 0.58 5.68
CA THR A 166 -4.02 1.47 6.06
C THR A 166 -4.45 2.87 6.52
N ILE A 167 -5.64 3.33 6.12
CA ILE A 167 -6.16 4.65 6.50
C ILE A 167 -7.13 4.60 7.67
N LYS A 168 -7.70 3.44 8.02
CA LYS A 168 -8.42 3.28 9.30
C LYS A 168 -7.38 3.42 10.41
N PRO A 169 -7.55 4.35 11.39
CA PRO A 169 -6.71 4.34 12.57
C PRO A 169 -6.83 2.96 13.20
N SER A 170 -5.70 2.39 13.63
CA SER A 170 -5.69 1.17 14.43
C SER A 170 -6.49 1.45 15.69
N ALA A 171 -7.77 1.09 15.71
CA ALA A 171 -8.66 1.21 16.87
C ALA A 171 -8.40 0.02 17.80
N ILE A 172 -7.13 -0.24 18.12
CA ILE A 172 -6.70 -1.13 19.21
C ILE A 172 -5.46 -0.49 19.82
N ALA A 173 -5.65 0.59 20.56
CA ALA A 173 -4.76 0.84 21.69
C ALA A 173 -5.17 -0.18 22.76
N PRO A 174 -4.26 -0.97 23.33
CA PRO A 174 -4.60 -1.78 24.49
C PRO A 174 -4.98 -0.84 25.63
N ASP A 175 -6.13 -1.15 26.23
CA ASP A 175 -6.66 -0.54 27.43
C ASP A 175 -5.56 -0.52 28.50
N SER A 176 -5.05 0.66 28.84
CA SER A 176 -3.99 0.85 29.83
C SER A 176 -4.53 0.93 31.25
N ASP A 177 -5.74 0.46 31.49
CA ASP A 177 -6.36 0.39 32.81
C ASP A 177 -6.53 -1.05 33.31
N ALA A 178 -5.42 -1.80 33.40
CA ALA A 178 -5.36 -2.96 34.28
C ALA A 178 -4.71 -2.53 35.60
N PRO A 179 -5.39 -2.66 36.78
CA PRO A 179 -4.81 -2.27 38.04
C PRO A 179 -3.63 -3.18 38.39
N ASN A 180 -2.53 -2.52 38.73
CA ASN A 180 -1.28 -3.05 39.24
C ASN A 180 -1.52 -3.98 40.44
N ALA A 181 -1.52 -5.29 40.22
CA ALA A 181 -1.44 -6.29 41.29
C ALA A 181 0.03 -6.55 41.61
N ALA A 182 0.43 -6.16 42.80
CA ALA A 182 1.77 -6.32 43.33
C ALA A 182 2.23 -7.79 43.39
N PRO A 183 3.55 -8.05 43.27
CA PRO A 183 4.07 -9.41 43.26
C PRO A 183 4.13 -9.98 44.67
N ALA A 184 3.47 -11.13 44.88
CA ALA A 184 3.69 -11.98 46.03
C ALA A 184 5.03 -12.68 45.94
N ASN A 185 5.86 -12.38 46.94
CA ASN A 185 7.16 -12.92 47.27
C ASN A 185 7.09 -14.42 47.53
N MET A 186 7.88 -15.26 46.85
CA MET A 186 8.34 -16.54 47.39
C MET A 186 9.72 -16.89 46.87
N ALA A 187 10.64 -17.03 47.80
CA ALA A 187 12.07 -17.39 47.61
C ALA A 187 12.29 -18.92 47.51
N PRO A 188 13.50 -19.44 47.46
CA PRO A 188 13.95 -20.36 46.42
C PRO A 188 14.09 -21.81 46.93
N ALA A 189 14.14 -22.77 46.01
CA ALA A 189 14.64 -24.11 46.29
C ALA A 189 15.70 -24.53 45.26
N THR A 190 16.79 -24.89 45.79
CA THR A 190 18.08 -25.35 45.27
C THR A 190 18.06 -26.76 44.70
N THR A 191 19.19 -27.08 43.99
CA THR A 191 19.82 -28.37 43.69
C THR A 191 19.25 -29.11 42.43
N ASP A 192 19.99 -29.67 41.51
CA ASP A 192 21.38 -30.16 41.40
C ASP A 192 21.75 -30.39 39.94
N SER A 193 22.99 -30.19 39.57
CA SER A 193 23.70 -30.70 38.39
C SER A 193 24.19 -32.11 38.71
N PRO A 194 24.74 -33.00 37.86
CA PRO A 194 25.25 -32.84 36.48
C PRO A 194 25.00 -34.05 35.54
N ASN A 195 25.24 -33.99 34.25
CA ASN A 195 26.14 -34.95 33.58
C ASN A 195 26.40 -34.63 32.10
N THR A 196 27.67 -34.70 31.79
CA THR A 196 28.33 -34.39 30.52
C THR A 196 28.53 -35.71 29.70
N PRO A 197 29.02 -35.69 28.45
CA PRO A 197 28.57 -36.47 27.28
C PRO A 197 29.32 -37.75 27.00
N PRO A 198 29.11 -38.38 25.87
CA PRO A 198 30.30 -38.67 25.05
C PRO A 198 30.15 -38.42 23.53
N ALA A 199 31.33 -38.21 23.02
CA ALA A 199 31.70 -37.83 21.69
C ALA A 199 31.76 -39.03 20.67
N ARG A 200 31.82 -38.54 19.39
CA ARG A 200 32.59 -39.08 18.25
C ARG A 200 32.11 -40.36 17.55
N THR A 201 31.85 -40.25 16.26
CA THR A 201 32.75 -40.83 15.24
C THR A 201 32.29 -40.45 13.81
N THR A 202 33.21 -39.87 13.07
CA THR A 202 33.26 -39.87 11.60
C THR A 202 33.74 -41.27 11.13
N PRO A 203 33.44 -41.69 9.89
CA PRO A 203 34.46 -41.63 8.85
C PRO A 203 33.98 -41.24 7.43
N SER A 204 34.88 -40.61 6.73
CA SER A 204 35.02 -40.45 5.27
C SER A 204 35.75 -41.70 4.72
N PRO A 205 36.07 -41.82 3.41
CA PRO A 205 35.36 -41.73 2.12
C PRO A 205 35.56 -42.95 1.23
N SER A 206 34.94 -43.03 0.08
CA SER A 206 35.56 -43.71 -1.10
C SER A 206 34.84 -43.39 -2.41
N LYS A 207 35.60 -42.88 -3.37
CA LYS A 207 35.49 -42.96 -4.81
C LYS A 207 35.74 -44.44 -5.29
N PRO A 208 35.46 -44.83 -6.50
CA PRO A 208 35.86 -44.09 -7.73
C PRO A 208 34.71 -43.55 -8.55
#